data_8e991cde04621a3430b7e487afd1f371
#
_entry.id   8e991cde04621a3430b7e487afd1f371
#
_cell.length_a   1.000
_cell.length_b   1.000
_cell.length_c   1.000
_cell.angle_alpha   90.00
_cell.angle_beta   90.00
_cell.angle_gamma   90.00
#
_symmetry.space_group_name_H-M   'P 1'
#
loop_
_entity.id
_entity.type
_entity.pdbx_description
1 polymer ?
#
loop_
_entity_poly.entity_id
_entity_poly.type
_entity_poly.pdbx_seq_one_letter_code
_entity_poly.pdbx_strand_id
1 'polypeptide(L)'
;MIARVWASRVAKPNSKAYLKHFAKNVLPDLRRHDGFASALVLTRDMDGETEVVVTTFWKNLTSITAFAGRDCEAAVVVPEAAALLTSYDKRVKHYVVDVADSSESISLFAGRD
;
A
#
# COMPACT_ATOMS: atom_id res chain seq x y z
N MET A 1 16.33 -0.46 -0.48
CA MET A 1 14.88 -0.20 -0.62
C MET A 1 14.08 -1.35 -0.03
N ILE A 2 13.03 -1.02 0.68
CA ILE A 2 12.18 -1.99 1.35
C ILE A 2 10.79 -1.92 0.74
N ALA A 3 10.20 -3.08 0.45
CA ALA A 3 8.80 -3.18 0.04
C ALA A 3 7.97 -3.55 1.27
N ARG A 4 6.90 -2.78 1.50
CA ARG A 4 5.94 -3.02 2.57
C ARG A 4 4.65 -3.51 1.92
N VAL A 5 4.23 -4.72 2.26
CA VAL A 5 3.11 -5.39 1.59
C VAL A 5 1.97 -5.63 2.57
N TRP A 6 0.79 -5.18 2.19
CA TRP A 6 -0.42 -5.30 3.00
C TRP A 6 -1.56 -5.81 2.13
N ALA A 7 -2.32 -6.77 2.63
CA ALA A 7 -3.43 -7.37 1.90
C ALA A 7 -4.75 -7.12 2.60
N SER A 8 -5.80 -6.93 1.81
CA SER A 8 -7.14 -6.70 2.31
C SER A 8 -8.17 -7.23 1.33
N ARG A 9 -9.42 -7.24 1.75
CA ARG A 9 -10.54 -7.63 0.91
C ARG A 9 -11.66 -6.62 1.07
N VAL A 10 -12.33 -6.34 -0.05
CA VAL A 10 -13.43 -5.41 -0.09
C VAL A 10 -14.54 -6.04 -0.90
N ALA A 11 -15.80 -5.86 -0.47
CA ALA A 11 -16.94 -6.31 -1.25
C ALA A 11 -16.93 -5.59 -2.59
N LYS A 12 -17.26 -6.29 -3.68
CA LYS A 12 -17.19 -5.72 -5.03
C LYS A 12 -17.87 -4.36 -5.15
N PRO A 13 -19.08 -4.16 -4.60
CA PRO A 13 -19.73 -2.84 -4.72
C PRO A 13 -18.91 -1.70 -4.07
N ASN A 14 -18.04 -2.01 -3.14
CA ASN A 14 -17.26 -0.99 -2.42
C ASN A 14 -15.85 -0.82 -2.98
N SER A 15 -15.46 -1.60 -3.99
CA SER A 15 -14.07 -1.58 -4.47
C SER A 15 -13.68 -0.22 -5.05
N LYS A 16 -14.55 0.40 -5.84
CA LYS A 16 -14.24 1.72 -6.41
C LYS A 16 -14.14 2.79 -5.32
N ALA A 17 -15.00 2.70 -4.31
CA ALA A 17 -14.95 3.65 -3.21
C ALA A 17 -13.64 3.52 -2.43
N TYR A 18 -13.17 2.29 -2.23
CA TYR A 18 -11.89 2.07 -1.55
C TYR A 18 -10.72 2.62 -2.36
N LEU A 19 -10.69 2.34 -3.66
CA LEU A 19 -9.60 2.84 -4.52
C LEU A 19 -9.59 4.36 -4.57
N LYS A 20 -10.75 4.97 -4.60
CA LYS A 20 -10.87 6.42 -4.58
C LYS A 20 -10.36 6.98 -3.25
N HIS A 21 -10.72 6.33 -2.14
CA HIS A 21 -10.22 6.72 -0.82
C HIS A 21 -8.69 6.66 -0.78
N PHE A 22 -8.12 5.57 -1.30
CA PHE A 22 -6.67 5.42 -1.31
C PHE A 22 -6.00 6.56 -2.09
N ALA A 23 -6.46 6.81 -3.30
CA ALA A 23 -5.86 7.84 -4.15
C ALA A 23 -6.00 9.24 -3.56
N LYS A 24 -7.11 9.51 -2.91
CA LYS A 24 -7.45 10.85 -2.45
C LYS A 24 -6.91 11.16 -1.06
N ASN A 25 -6.86 10.17 -0.19
CA ASN A 25 -6.54 10.39 1.22
C ASN A 25 -5.25 9.71 1.66
N VAL A 26 -5.00 8.48 1.19
CA VAL A 26 -3.82 7.73 1.65
C VAL A 26 -2.58 8.16 0.90
N LEU A 27 -2.66 8.23 -0.42
CA LEU A 27 -1.51 8.53 -1.25
C LEU A 27 -0.90 9.91 -0.97
N PRO A 28 -1.68 10.99 -0.83
CA PRO A 28 -1.11 12.28 -0.46
C PRO A 28 -0.40 12.25 0.89
N ASP A 29 -0.93 11.48 1.85
CA ASP A 29 -0.30 11.36 3.15
C ASP A 29 1.03 10.62 3.06
N LEU A 30 1.06 9.53 2.30
CA LEU A 30 2.30 8.78 2.08
C LEU A 30 3.39 9.66 1.49
N ARG A 31 3.03 10.50 0.53
CA ARG A 31 4.01 11.37 -0.14
C ARG A 31 4.68 12.37 0.78
N ARG A 32 4.08 12.66 1.93
CA ARG A 32 4.66 13.60 2.88
C ARG A 32 5.73 12.98 3.77
N HIS A 33 5.85 11.65 3.75
CA HIS A 33 6.82 10.98 4.59
C HIS A 33 8.18 10.87 3.91
N ASP A 34 9.23 11.25 4.63
CA ASP A 34 10.58 11.08 4.14
C ASP A 34 10.86 9.61 3.87
N GLY A 35 11.50 9.34 2.74
CA GLY A 35 11.88 8.00 2.38
C GLY A 35 10.81 7.20 1.67
N PHE A 36 9.59 7.75 1.54
CA PHE A 36 8.59 7.12 0.69
C PHE A 36 9.03 7.23 -0.78
N ALA A 37 9.03 6.12 -1.50
CA ALA A 37 9.49 6.10 -2.89
C ALA A 37 8.33 5.92 -3.86
N SER A 38 7.50 4.91 -3.68
CA SER A 38 6.39 4.66 -4.60
C SER A 38 5.37 3.74 -3.97
N ALA A 39 4.22 3.62 -4.63
CA ALA A 39 3.14 2.74 -4.18
C ALA A 39 2.51 2.05 -5.38
N LEU A 40 2.13 0.81 -5.17
CA LEU A 40 1.33 0.04 -6.11
C LEU A 40 0.09 -0.45 -5.39
N VAL A 41 -1.04 -0.35 -6.05
CA VAL A 41 -2.28 -0.97 -5.57
C VAL A 41 -2.66 -2.02 -6.59
N LEU A 42 -2.64 -3.27 -6.17
CA LEU A 42 -2.92 -4.41 -7.02
C LEU A 42 -4.27 -4.98 -6.62
N THR A 43 -5.08 -5.32 -7.59
CA THR A 43 -6.40 -5.90 -7.31
C THR A 43 -6.60 -7.15 -8.14
N ARG A 44 -7.41 -8.06 -7.60
CA ARG A 44 -7.92 -9.17 -8.39
C ARG A 44 -9.33 -9.52 -7.91
N ASP A 45 -10.14 -9.97 -8.86
CA ASP A 45 -11.49 -10.43 -8.54
C ASP A 45 -11.45 -11.74 -7.81
N MET A 46 -12.27 -11.83 -6.79
CA MET A 46 -12.55 -13.06 -6.07
C MET A 46 -14.06 -13.25 -6.08
N ASP A 47 -14.52 -14.38 -5.57
CA ASP A 47 -15.95 -14.66 -5.56
C ASP A 47 -16.67 -13.67 -4.64
N GLY A 48 -17.34 -12.70 -5.24
CA GLY A 48 -18.09 -11.69 -4.50
C GLY A 48 -17.27 -10.58 -3.88
N GLU A 49 -15.95 -10.68 -3.93
CA GLU A 49 -15.04 -9.71 -3.32
C GLU A 49 -13.93 -9.33 -4.29
N THR A 50 -13.22 -8.26 -3.95
CA THR A 50 -11.97 -7.89 -4.60
C THR A 50 -10.87 -7.97 -3.57
N GLU A 51 -9.80 -8.69 -3.90
CA GLU A 51 -8.59 -8.65 -3.07
C GLU A 51 -7.80 -7.42 -3.48
N VAL A 52 -7.32 -6.67 -2.48
CA VAL A 52 -6.53 -5.47 -2.71
C VAL A 52 -5.20 -5.64 -1.97
N VAL A 53 -4.11 -5.61 -2.74
CA VAL A 53 -2.77 -5.70 -2.16
C VAL A 53 -2.10 -4.35 -2.37
N VAL A 54 -1.73 -3.70 -1.28
CA VAL A 54 -1.03 -2.42 -1.32
C VAL A 54 0.44 -2.69 -1.04
N THR A 55 1.30 -2.32 -1.98
CA THR A 55 2.74 -2.42 -1.82
C THR A 55 3.33 -1.03 -1.88
N THR A 56 3.99 -0.61 -0.80
CA THR A 56 4.66 0.68 -0.76
C THR A 56 6.16 0.44 -0.67
N PHE A 57 6.93 1.31 -1.32
CA PHE A 57 8.37 1.17 -1.39
C PHE A 57 9.02 2.32 -0.63
N TRP A 58 10.00 1.98 0.19
CA TRP A 58 10.62 2.90 1.14
C TRP A 58 12.13 2.82 1.06
N LYS A 59 12.76 3.94 1.32
CA LYS A 59 14.22 4.03 1.28
C LYS A 59 14.87 3.05 2.26
N ASN A 60 14.35 2.98 3.48
CA ASN A 60 14.90 2.12 4.52
C ASN A 60 13.86 1.87 5.61
N LEU A 61 14.22 1.01 6.56
CA LEU A 61 13.32 0.64 7.64
C LEU A 61 13.05 1.81 8.61
N THR A 62 14.01 2.71 8.77
CA THR A 62 13.83 3.88 9.61
C THR A 62 12.69 4.75 9.10
N SER A 63 12.58 4.92 7.78
CA SER A 63 11.49 5.66 7.16
C SER A 63 10.14 5.00 7.43
N ILE A 64 10.10 3.68 7.37
CA ILE A 64 8.89 2.92 7.65
C ILE A 64 8.48 3.10 9.12
N THR A 65 9.44 3.03 10.03
CA THR A 65 9.16 3.19 11.45
C THR A 65 8.61 4.59 11.75
N ALA A 66 9.13 5.60 11.07
CA ALA A 66 8.62 6.96 11.22
C ALA A 66 7.17 7.07 10.75
N PHE A 67 6.79 6.30 9.73
CA PHE A 67 5.42 6.29 9.23
C PHE A 67 4.50 5.42 10.08
N ALA A 68 4.92 4.20 10.38
CA ALA A 68 4.05 3.19 10.98
C ALA A 68 4.13 3.12 12.49
N GLY A 69 5.17 3.71 13.09
CA GLY A 69 5.39 3.66 14.52
C GLY A 69 6.38 2.60 14.91
N ARG A 70 6.57 2.46 16.23
CA ARG A 70 7.58 1.57 16.77
C ARG A 70 7.36 0.12 16.34
N ASP A 71 6.12 -0.34 16.35
CA ASP A 71 5.77 -1.65 15.81
C ASP A 71 5.55 -1.48 14.32
N CYS A 72 6.63 -1.48 13.57
CA CYS A 72 6.59 -1.13 12.15
C CYS A 72 5.84 -2.15 11.30
N GLU A 73 5.57 -3.34 11.83
CA GLU A 73 4.78 -4.35 11.11
C GLU A 73 3.28 -4.24 11.37
N ALA A 74 2.86 -3.33 12.24
CA ALA A 74 1.44 -3.10 12.43
C ALA A 74 0.88 -2.36 11.22
N ALA A 75 -0.29 -2.80 10.73
CA ALA A 75 -0.94 -2.13 9.62
C ALA A 75 -1.44 -0.76 10.05
N VAL A 76 -1.36 0.20 9.14
CA VAL A 76 -1.87 1.56 9.37
C VAL A 76 -3.16 1.69 8.57
N VAL A 77 -4.29 1.55 9.25
CA VAL A 77 -5.60 1.55 8.61
C VAL A 77 -6.49 2.55 9.34
N VAL A 78 -6.87 3.61 8.65
CA VAL A 78 -7.76 4.61 9.25
C VAL A 78 -9.19 4.07 9.28
N PRO A 79 -10.03 4.58 10.20
CA PRO A 79 -11.41 4.07 10.32
C PRO A 79 -12.23 4.14 9.03
N GLU A 80 -12.03 5.17 8.22
CA GLU A 80 -12.75 5.31 6.96
C GLU A 80 -12.43 4.17 6.00
N ALA A 81 -11.17 3.75 5.96
CA ALA A 81 -10.77 2.62 5.13
C ALA A 81 -11.31 1.31 5.70
N ALA A 82 -11.19 1.12 7.01
CA ALA A 82 -11.66 -0.08 7.67
C ALA A 82 -13.16 -0.31 7.45
N ALA A 83 -13.94 0.78 7.41
CA ALA A 83 -15.38 0.70 7.20
C ALA A 83 -15.75 0.15 5.83
N LEU A 84 -14.87 0.30 4.83
CA LEU A 84 -15.12 -0.20 3.48
C LEU A 84 -14.65 -1.63 3.29
N LEU A 85 -13.75 -2.11 4.14
CA LEU A 85 -13.10 -3.40 3.95
C LEU A 85 -13.89 -4.52 4.63
N THR A 86 -13.96 -5.68 3.97
CA THR A 86 -14.54 -6.89 4.56
C THR A 86 -13.59 -7.48 5.58
N SER A 87 -12.30 -7.49 5.25
CA SER A 87 -11.25 -7.97 6.13
C SER A 87 -9.92 -7.38 5.68
N TYR A 88 -8.94 -7.40 6.56
CA TYR A 88 -7.61 -6.94 6.20
C TYR A 88 -6.59 -7.53 7.17
N ASP A 89 -5.34 -7.62 6.69
CA ASP A 89 -4.25 -8.09 7.53
C ASP A 89 -3.93 -7.01 8.55
N LYS A 90 -3.83 -7.42 9.81
CA LYS A 90 -3.47 -6.49 10.89
C LYS A 90 -1.97 -6.25 10.95
N ARG A 91 -1.20 -7.10 10.30
CA ARG A 91 0.24 -6.96 10.22
C ARG A 91 0.66 -7.01 8.76
N VAL A 92 1.70 -6.26 8.44
CA VAL A 92 2.25 -6.19 7.09
C VAL A 92 3.52 -7.02 7.02
N LYS A 93 4.01 -7.26 5.81
CA LYS A 93 5.29 -7.93 5.58
C LYS A 93 6.24 -6.96 4.92
N HIS A 94 7.49 -6.99 5.34
CA HIS A 94 8.55 -6.21 4.73
C HIS A 94 9.50 -7.11 3.98
N TYR A 95 9.87 -6.69 2.78
CA TYR A 95 10.81 -7.43 1.92
C TYR A 95 11.90 -6.49 1.47
N VAL A 96 13.13 -6.99 1.40
CA VAL A 96 14.22 -6.26 0.76
C VAL A 96 14.03 -6.38 -0.74
N VAL A 97 14.13 -5.26 -1.45
CA VAL A 97 14.09 -5.28 -2.91
C VAL A 97 15.50 -5.63 -3.40
N ASP A 98 15.67 -6.87 -3.84
CA ASP A 98 16.97 -7.35 -4.28
C ASP A 98 17.25 -7.06 -5.74
N VAL A 99 16.22 -7.14 -6.58
CA VAL A 99 16.33 -6.86 -8.01
C VAL A 99 15.15 -6.02 -8.43
N ALA A 100 15.41 -4.92 -9.11
CA ALA A 100 14.38 -4.07 -9.66
C ALA A 100 14.81 -3.65 -11.05
N ASP A 101 13.89 -3.72 -12.00
CA ASP A 101 14.12 -3.33 -13.36
C ASP A 101 12.83 -2.78 -13.94
N SER A 102 12.94 -1.79 -14.80
CA SER A 102 11.78 -1.24 -15.47
C SER A 102 12.20 -0.70 -16.82
N SER A 103 11.27 -0.78 -17.78
CA SER A 103 11.54 -0.20 -19.08
C SER A 103 11.40 1.32 -19.02
N GLU A 104 11.91 2.01 -20.02
CA GLU A 104 11.80 3.46 -20.08
C GLU A 104 10.36 3.93 -20.19
N SER A 105 9.50 3.11 -20.79
CA SER A 105 8.11 3.47 -20.98
C SER A 105 7.28 3.30 -19.71
N ILE A 106 7.77 2.53 -18.72
CA ILE A 106 7.09 2.27 -17.46
C ILE A 106 8.11 2.39 -16.35
N SER A 107 7.86 3.33 -15.43
CA SER A 107 8.78 3.55 -14.31
C SER A 107 8.03 3.37 -13.00
N LEU A 108 7.94 2.11 -12.56
CA LEU A 108 7.19 1.76 -11.35
C LEU A 108 7.91 2.20 -10.07
N PHE A 109 9.25 2.07 -10.09
CA PHE A 109 10.01 2.28 -8.85
C PHE A 109 10.56 3.69 -8.71
N ALA A 110 10.26 4.56 -9.68
CA ALA A 110 10.62 5.96 -9.59
C ALA A 110 9.57 6.78 -8.85
N GLY A 111 8.44 6.18 -8.51
CA GLY A 111 7.39 6.86 -7.76
C GLY A 111 6.61 7.86 -8.56
N ARG A 112 6.51 7.68 -9.87
CA ARG A 112 5.75 8.60 -10.70
C ARG A 112 4.86 7.85 -11.66
N ASP A 113 3.93 8.60 -12.18
CA ASP A 113 2.97 8.09 -13.09
C ASP A 113 2.58 8.74 -14.21
#